data_952c245703bb446f48ee42f650a1d3d8
#
_entry.id   952c245703bb446f48ee42f650a1d3d8
#
_cell.length_a   1.000
_cell.length_b   1.000
_cell.length_c   1.000
_cell.angle_alpha   90.00
_cell.angle_beta   90.00
_cell.angle_gamma   90.00
#
_symmetry.space_group_name_H-M   'P 1'
#
loop_
_entity.id
_entity.type
_entity.pdbx_description
1 polymer ?
#
loop_
_entity_poly.entity_id
_entity_poly.type
_entity_poly.pdbx_seq_one_letter_code
_entity_poly.pdbx_strand_id
1 'polypeptide(L)'
;MPMAPPAVWQALADPGGYGYWVVGSKVVRDVDPSWPAPGSRFHHTIGVGRLKVSDHTESLEAEPPRLLKLRAKGRPLGTARITMEMTPKDFGTVVRMTETPDGPTSFLALNPVVHVMTKARNAESLMRLEELALLRAA
;
A
#
# COMPACT_ATOMS: atom_id res chain seq x y z
N MET A 1 -13.38 8.18 2.83
CA MET A 1 -12.46 9.13 3.51
C MET A 1 -13.00 10.55 3.33
N PRO A 2 -13.09 11.32 4.40
CA PRO A 2 -13.74 12.64 4.35
C PRO A 2 -12.83 13.76 3.85
N MET A 3 -12.07 13.51 2.78
CA MET A 3 -11.24 14.51 2.13
C MET A 3 -11.21 14.26 0.62
N ALA A 4 -10.85 15.29 -0.15
CA ALA A 4 -10.78 15.20 -1.60
C ALA A 4 -9.65 14.28 -2.08
N PRO A 5 -9.77 13.69 -3.29
CA PRO A 5 -8.74 12.79 -3.82
C PRO A 5 -7.30 13.30 -3.76
N PRO A 6 -7.00 14.58 -4.04
CA PRO A 6 -5.60 15.06 -3.91
C PRO A 6 -5.03 14.93 -2.50
N ALA A 7 -5.84 15.12 -1.46
CA ALA A 7 -5.38 14.97 -0.08
C ALA A 7 -5.11 13.50 0.26
N VAL A 8 -5.94 12.59 -0.22
CA VAL A 8 -5.69 11.14 -0.08
C VAL A 8 -4.42 10.75 -0.83
N TRP A 9 -4.25 11.26 -2.04
CA TRP A 9 -3.07 10.99 -2.85
C TRP A 9 -1.77 11.41 -2.15
N GLN A 10 -1.75 12.59 -1.54
CA GLN A 10 -0.55 13.06 -0.83
C GLN A 10 -0.13 12.11 0.30
N ALA A 11 -1.10 11.60 1.05
CA ALA A 11 -0.81 10.61 2.10
C ALA A 11 -0.36 9.27 1.50
N LEU A 12 -1.02 8.83 0.44
CA LEU A 12 -0.74 7.57 -0.22
C LEU A 12 0.64 7.57 -0.91
N ALA A 13 1.00 8.66 -1.53
CA ALA A 13 2.23 8.77 -2.32
C ALA A 13 3.47 9.08 -1.47
N ASP A 14 3.32 9.42 -0.20
CA ASP A 14 4.45 9.70 0.68
C ASP A 14 5.03 8.40 1.24
N PRO A 15 6.23 7.99 0.81
CA PRO A 15 6.85 6.76 1.31
C PRO A 15 7.12 6.80 2.82
N GLY A 16 7.34 7.98 3.39
CA GLY A 16 7.55 8.14 4.83
C GLY A 16 6.38 7.69 5.68
N GLY A 17 5.16 7.67 5.12
CA GLY A 17 3.97 7.21 5.81
C GLY A 17 3.73 5.70 5.75
N TYR A 18 4.43 4.97 4.89
CA TYR A 18 4.15 3.54 4.68
C TYR A 18 4.39 2.69 5.92
N GLY A 19 5.36 3.02 6.74
CA GLY A 19 5.60 2.32 7.99
C GLY A 19 4.43 2.40 8.96
N TYR A 20 3.61 3.44 8.84
CA TYR A 20 2.43 3.62 9.66
C TYR A 20 1.20 2.90 9.10
N TRP A 21 0.85 3.14 7.83
CA TRP A 21 -0.43 2.64 7.32
C TRP A 21 -0.37 1.27 6.67
N VAL A 22 0.77 0.86 6.10
CA VAL A 22 0.90 -0.49 5.55
C VAL A 22 1.18 -1.48 6.67
N VAL A 23 0.20 -2.29 7.01
CA VAL A 23 0.32 -3.28 8.07
C VAL A 23 1.40 -4.30 7.71
N GLY A 24 2.39 -4.49 8.59
CA GLY A 24 3.54 -5.36 8.37
C GLY A 24 4.80 -4.64 7.91
N SER A 25 4.70 -3.42 7.40
CA SER A 25 5.87 -2.60 7.06
C SER A 25 6.43 -1.96 8.34
N LYS A 26 7.74 -2.03 8.53
CA LYS A 26 8.39 -1.45 9.73
C LYS A 26 9.14 -0.16 9.43
N VAL A 27 10.01 -0.19 8.42
CA VAL A 27 10.89 0.94 8.11
C VAL A 27 11.01 1.09 6.61
N VAL A 28 10.79 2.30 6.13
CA VAL A 28 11.14 2.69 4.75
C VAL A 28 12.58 3.20 4.80
N ARG A 29 13.49 2.54 4.06
CA ARG A 29 14.93 2.83 4.14
C ARG A 29 15.41 3.76 3.05
N ASP A 30 14.99 3.52 1.83
CA ASP A 30 15.51 4.22 0.66
C ASP A 30 14.41 4.38 -0.37
N VAL A 31 14.34 5.55 -1.01
CA VAL A 31 13.27 5.90 -1.93
C VAL A 31 13.87 6.54 -3.18
N ASP A 32 13.48 6.04 -4.35
CA ASP A 32 13.85 6.70 -5.59
C ASP A 32 13.29 8.13 -5.62
N PRO A 33 14.07 9.12 -6.06
CA PRO A 33 13.61 10.52 -6.14
C PRO A 33 12.36 10.70 -7.01
N SER A 34 12.14 9.81 -7.98
CA SER A 34 11.00 9.84 -8.88
C SER A 34 9.71 9.24 -8.30
N TRP A 35 9.76 8.66 -7.09
CA TRP A 35 8.58 8.04 -6.48
C TRP A 35 7.41 9.03 -6.41
N PRO A 36 6.16 8.64 -6.76
CA PRO A 36 5.68 7.33 -7.19
C PRO A 36 5.58 7.13 -8.72
N ALA A 37 6.44 7.74 -9.50
CA ALA A 37 6.42 7.56 -10.96
C ALA A 37 6.59 6.08 -11.35
N PRO A 38 5.97 5.63 -12.45
CA PRO A 38 6.11 4.24 -12.89
C PRO A 38 7.58 3.82 -13.01
N GLY A 39 7.90 2.65 -12.48
CA GLY A 39 9.27 2.12 -12.45
C GLY A 39 10.08 2.52 -11.23
N SER A 40 9.63 3.51 -10.46
CA SER A 40 10.31 3.90 -9.23
C SER A 40 10.08 2.89 -8.10
N ARG A 41 11.01 2.85 -7.15
CA ARG A 41 10.99 1.89 -6.04
C ARG A 41 11.27 2.58 -4.71
N PHE A 42 10.78 1.96 -3.64
CA PHE A 42 11.28 2.26 -2.30
C PHE A 42 11.59 0.94 -1.57
N HIS A 43 12.60 0.98 -0.73
CA HIS A 43 13.05 -0.17 0.04
C HIS A 43 12.51 -0.11 1.45
N HIS A 44 12.01 -1.23 1.96
CA HIS A 44 11.43 -1.33 3.29
C HIS A 44 11.91 -2.59 4.00
N THR A 45 11.84 -2.55 5.32
CA THR A 45 12.08 -3.71 6.16
C THR A 45 10.74 -4.24 6.65
N ILE A 46 10.52 -5.52 6.43
CA ILE A 46 9.36 -6.26 6.93
C ILE A 46 9.87 -7.24 7.98
N GLY A 47 9.16 -7.38 9.09
CA GLY A 47 9.62 -8.29 10.11
C GLY A 47 8.50 -8.87 10.95
N VAL A 48 8.73 -10.11 11.41
CA VAL A 48 7.92 -10.80 12.41
C VAL A 48 8.88 -11.26 13.49
N GLY A 49 8.76 -10.69 14.69
CA GLY A 49 9.66 -11.00 15.80
C GLY A 49 11.12 -10.64 15.48
N ARG A 50 12.01 -11.63 15.55
CA ARG A 50 13.44 -11.47 15.28
C ARG A 50 13.80 -11.55 13.81
N LEU A 51 12.89 -12.06 12.97
CA LEU A 51 13.12 -12.18 11.55
C LEU A 51 12.80 -10.85 10.86
N LYS A 52 13.82 -10.24 10.27
CA LYS A 52 13.69 -9.02 9.48
C LYS A 52 14.10 -9.33 8.05
N VAL A 53 13.25 -9.00 7.10
CA VAL A 53 13.51 -9.18 5.68
C VAL A 53 13.48 -7.81 5.02
N SER A 54 14.53 -7.50 4.30
CA SER A 54 14.61 -6.29 3.48
C SER A 54 14.06 -6.59 2.09
N ASP A 55 13.12 -5.78 1.66
CA ASP A 55 12.49 -5.94 0.36
C ASP A 55 12.15 -4.59 -0.25
N HIS A 56 11.49 -4.57 -1.39
CA HIS A 56 11.13 -3.32 -2.05
C HIS A 56 9.72 -3.35 -2.60
N THR A 57 9.16 -2.17 -2.80
CA THR A 57 7.90 -1.94 -3.49
C THR A 57 8.17 -1.10 -4.73
N GLU A 58 7.61 -1.51 -5.86
CA GLU A 58 7.75 -0.82 -7.14
C GLU A 58 6.42 -0.22 -7.56
N SER A 59 6.45 1.01 -8.05
CA SER A 59 5.30 1.62 -8.71
C SER A 59 5.19 1.08 -10.12
N LEU A 60 4.05 0.48 -10.45
CA LEU A 60 3.77 -0.04 -11.79
C LEU A 60 3.05 0.99 -12.64
N GLU A 61 2.13 1.73 -12.03
CA GLU A 61 1.32 2.74 -12.70
C GLU A 61 0.91 3.81 -11.71
N ALA A 62 0.95 5.07 -12.12
CA ALA A 62 0.53 6.19 -11.27
C ALA A 62 -0.21 7.22 -12.12
N GLU A 63 -1.46 7.48 -11.76
CA GLU A 63 -2.31 8.51 -12.36
C GLU A 63 -2.89 9.38 -11.23
N PRO A 64 -2.13 10.40 -10.76
CA PRO A 64 -2.61 11.25 -9.68
C PRO A 64 -3.87 12.02 -10.05
N PRO A 65 -4.83 12.19 -9.14
CA PRO A 65 -4.94 11.57 -7.82
C PRO A 65 -5.83 10.31 -7.82
N ARG A 66 -5.98 9.65 -8.95
CA ARG A 66 -7.01 8.64 -9.21
C ARG A 66 -6.55 7.21 -8.99
N LEU A 67 -5.33 6.88 -9.39
CA LEU A 67 -4.87 5.50 -9.46
C LEU A 67 -3.41 5.37 -9.09
N LEU A 68 -3.12 4.35 -8.26
CA LEU A 68 -1.76 3.90 -7.98
C LEU A 68 -1.74 2.38 -7.97
N LYS A 69 -0.88 1.79 -8.82
CA LYS A 69 -0.65 0.34 -8.84
C LYS A 69 0.77 0.05 -8.39
N LEU A 70 0.89 -0.85 -7.44
CA LEU A 70 2.16 -1.23 -6.82
C LEU A 70 2.40 -2.72 -6.95
N ARG A 71 3.68 -3.10 -6.99
CA ARG A 71 4.12 -4.47 -6.76
C ARG A 71 4.95 -4.49 -5.49
N ALA A 72 4.42 -5.13 -4.46
CA ALA A 72 5.09 -5.25 -3.18
C ALA A 72 5.69 -6.65 -3.04
N LYS A 73 6.96 -6.71 -2.70
CA LYS A 73 7.61 -7.96 -2.31
C LYS A 73 7.58 -8.11 -0.82
N GLY A 74 7.18 -9.29 -0.35
CA GLY A 74 7.10 -9.61 1.06
C GLY A 74 7.52 -11.05 1.30
N ARG A 75 8.83 -11.31 1.25
CA ARG A 75 9.34 -12.65 1.56
C ARG A 75 9.07 -13.03 3.02
N PRO A 76 8.76 -14.30 3.32
CA PRO A 76 8.69 -15.46 2.41
C PRO A 76 7.35 -15.61 1.68
N LEU A 77 6.39 -14.71 1.89
CA LEU A 77 5.03 -14.85 1.36
C LEU A 77 4.93 -14.56 -0.15
N GLY A 78 5.97 -13.99 -0.74
CA GLY A 78 6.02 -13.73 -2.17
C GLY A 78 5.71 -12.29 -2.54
N THR A 79 5.15 -12.10 -3.72
CA THR A 79 4.88 -10.80 -4.31
C THR A 79 3.38 -10.60 -4.45
N ALA A 80 2.93 -9.37 -4.25
CA ALA A 80 1.52 -9.00 -4.47
C ALA A 80 1.43 -7.75 -5.32
N ARG A 81 0.39 -7.68 -6.15
CA ARG A 81 -0.02 -6.46 -6.84
C ARG A 81 -1.11 -5.78 -6.03
N ILE A 82 -0.92 -4.50 -5.80
CA ILE A 82 -1.87 -3.69 -5.04
C ILE A 82 -2.35 -2.57 -5.94
N THR A 83 -3.67 -2.48 -6.10
CA THR A 83 -4.31 -1.40 -6.85
C THR A 83 -5.08 -0.53 -5.90
N MET A 84 -4.75 0.76 -5.89
CA MET A 84 -5.45 1.77 -5.11
C MET A 84 -6.20 2.69 -6.07
N GLU A 85 -7.53 2.70 -5.97
CA GLU A 85 -8.39 3.56 -6.79
C GLU A 85 -9.09 4.58 -5.91
N MET A 86 -9.00 5.85 -6.26
CA MET A 86 -9.61 6.97 -5.56
C MET A 86 -10.70 7.57 -6.43
N THR A 87 -11.94 7.50 -5.97
CA THR A 87 -13.09 8.04 -6.67
C THR A 87 -13.71 9.17 -5.85
N PRO A 88 -13.86 10.39 -6.40
CA PRO A 88 -14.51 11.47 -5.68
C PRO A 88 -15.97 11.15 -5.40
N LYS A 89 -16.42 11.54 -4.19
CA LYS A 89 -17.81 11.50 -3.75
C LYS A 89 -18.18 12.85 -3.17
N ASP A 90 -19.47 13.08 -2.94
CA ASP A 90 -20.03 14.39 -2.55
C ASP A 90 -19.27 15.06 -1.39
N PHE A 91 -18.83 14.29 -0.39
CA PHE A 91 -18.15 14.82 0.79
C PHE A 91 -16.79 14.17 1.03
N GLY A 92 -16.14 13.63 -0.02
CA GLY A 92 -14.84 13.02 0.17
C GLY A 92 -14.44 12.11 -0.96
N THR A 93 -13.77 11.03 -0.62
CA THR A 93 -13.20 10.07 -1.56
C THR A 93 -13.53 8.64 -1.14
N VAL A 94 -13.98 7.83 -2.09
CA VAL A 94 -14.03 6.38 -1.92
C VAL A 94 -12.70 5.81 -2.37
N VAL A 95 -12.02 5.11 -1.48
CA VAL A 95 -10.76 4.43 -1.77
C VAL A 95 -11.03 2.93 -1.85
N ARG A 96 -10.71 2.34 -2.99
CA ARG A 96 -10.78 0.89 -3.19
C ARG A 96 -9.38 0.34 -3.27
N MET A 97 -9.09 -0.61 -2.41
CA MET A 97 -7.82 -1.33 -2.40
C MET A 97 -8.05 -2.77 -2.85
N THR A 98 -7.34 -3.18 -3.89
CA THR A 98 -7.38 -4.55 -4.41
C THR A 98 -5.99 -5.12 -4.32
N GLU A 99 -5.86 -6.31 -3.73
CA GLU A 99 -4.59 -7.02 -3.62
C GLU A 99 -4.71 -8.39 -4.29
N THR A 100 -3.79 -8.67 -5.20
CA THR A 100 -3.75 -9.94 -5.93
C THR A 100 -2.36 -10.53 -5.79
N PRO A 101 -2.23 -11.77 -5.29
CA PRO A 101 -0.94 -12.46 -5.27
C PRO A 101 -0.36 -12.59 -6.67
N ASP A 102 0.95 -12.39 -6.78
CA ASP A 102 1.71 -12.41 -8.03
C ASP A 102 2.96 -13.26 -7.83
N GLY A 103 3.29 -14.09 -8.80
CA GLY A 103 4.48 -14.93 -8.76
C GLY A 103 4.22 -16.36 -8.25
N PRO A 104 5.30 -17.08 -7.82
CA PRO A 104 5.22 -18.51 -7.51
C PRO A 104 4.26 -18.89 -6.39
N THR A 105 3.95 -17.97 -5.49
CA THR A 105 3.07 -18.22 -4.34
C THR A 105 1.62 -17.81 -4.61
N SER A 106 1.26 -17.50 -5.85
CA SER A 106 -0.10 -17.08 -6.20
C SER A 106 -1.18 -18.11 -5.86
N PHE A 107 -0.82 -19.38 -5.78
CA PHE A 107 -1.74 -20.44 -5.35
C PHE A 107 -2.30 -20.22 -3.93
N LEU A 108 -1.61 -19.46 -3.10
CA LEU A 108 -2.10 -19.13 -1.74
C LEU A 108 -3.40 -18.33 -1.77
N ALA A 109 -3.69 -17.66 -2.88
CA ALA A 109 -4.95 -16.94 -3.04
C ALA A 109 -6.18 -17.86 -2.98
N LEU A 110 -6.01 -19.16 -3.22
CA LEU A 110 -7.08 -20.15 -3.14
C LEU A 110 -7.38 -20.58 -1.70
N ASN A 111 -6.53 -20.22 -0.75
CA ASN A 111 -6.72 -20.57 0.65
C ASN A 111 -7.67 -19.57 1.33
N PRO A 112 -8.84 -20.01 1.84
CA PRO A 112 -9.81 -19.11 2.46
C PRO A 112 -9.26 -18.37 3.68
N VAL A 113 -8.37 -18.99 4.45
CA VAL A 113 -7.76 -18.36 5.63
C VAL A 113 -6.86 -17.21 5.21
N VAL A 114 -6.02 -17.42 4.20
CA VAL A 114 -5.15 -16.37 3.65
C VAL A 114 -6.00 -15.21 3.11
N HIS A 115 -7.10 -15.52 2.43
CA HIS A 115 -8.00 -14.51 1.87
C HIS A 115 -8.61 -13.62 2.97
N VAL A 116 -9.12 -14.24 4.03
CA VAL A 116 -9.71 -13.52 5.17
C VAL A 116 -8.67 -12.66 5.87
N MET A 117 -7.48 -13.19 6.10
CA MET A 117 -6.39 -12.45 6.74
C MET A 117 -5.95 -11.25 5.89
N THR A 118 -5.86 -11.41 4.58
CA THR A 118 -5.51 -10.34 3.66
C THR A 118 -6.56 -9.22 3.69
N LYS A 119 -7.84 -9.57 3.66
CA LYS A 119 -8.91 -8.59 3.76
C LYS A 119 -8.88 -7.81 5.06
N ALA A 120 -8.67 -8.50 6.18
CA ALA A 120 -8.60 -7.86 7.49
C ALA A 120 -7.42 -6.90 7.58
N ARG A 121 -6.25 -7.33 7.09
CA ARG A 121 -5.06 -6.48 7.04
C ARG A 121 -5.27 -5.25 6.17
N ASN A 122 -5.86 -5.42 5.00
CA ASN A 122 -6.11 -4.31 4.08
C ASN A 122 -7.13 -3.32 4.65
N ALA A 123 -8.16 -3.82 5.33
CA ALA A 123 -9.13 -2.95 6.01
C ALA A 123 -8.44 -2.09 7.07
N GLU A 124 -7.56 -2.67 7.88
CA GLU A 124 -6.81 -1.91 8.87
C GLU A 124 -5.83 -0.93 8.22
N SER A 125 -5.17 -1.33 7.15
CA SER A 125 -4.29 -0.43 6.40
C SER A 125 -5.04 0.79 5.88
N LEU A 126 -6.25 0.60 5.34
CA LEU A 126 -7.09 1.72 4.88
C LEU A 126 -7.51 2.63 6.02
N MET A 127 -7.82 2.10 7.19
CA MET A 127 -8.13 2.91 8.38
C MET A 127 -6.93 3.77 8.79
N ARG A 128 -5.75 3.21 8.80
CA ARG A 128 -4.52 3.94 9.13
C ARG A 128 -4.17 4.99 8.08
N LEU A 129 -4.41 4.68 6.81
CA LEU A 129 -4.22 5.65 5.73
C LEU A 129 -5.17 6.83 5.89
N GLU A 130 -6.43 6.58 6.24
CA GLU A 130 -7.40 7.64 6.52
C GLU A 130 -6.96 8.52 7.67
N GLU A 131 -6.50 7.94 8.77
CA GLU A 131 -5.97 8.70 9.90
C GLU A 131 -4.80 9.59 9.48
N LEU A 132 -3.88 9.06 8.69
CA LEU A 132 -2.74 9.81 8.19
C LEU A 132 -3.16 10.97 7.28
N ALA A 133 -4.13 10.71 6.40
CA ALA A 133 -4.65 11.74 5.50
C ALA A 133 -5.38 12.86 6.27
N LEU A 134 -6.13 12.49 7.31
CA LEU A 134 -6.78 13.46 8.20
C LEU A 134 -5.78 14.35 8.94
N LEU A 135 -4.70 13.77 9.44
CA LEU A 135 -3.64 14.51 10.12
C LEU A 135 -2.96 15.52 9.20
N ARG A 136 -2.75 15.14 7.95
CA ARG A 136 -2.13 16.02 6.94
C ARG A 136 -3.05 17.13 6.48
N ALA A 137 -4.36 16.89 6.48
CA ALA A 137 -5.36 17.87 6.08
C ALA A 137 -5.70 18.89 7.17
N ALA A 138 -5.27 18.63 8.40
CA ALA A 138 -5.53 19.49 9.54
C ALA A 138 -4.63 20.73 9.55
#